data_99fcb007783904c418841cd14af6faf2
#
_entry.id   99fcb007783904c418841cd14af6faf2
#
_cell.length_a   1.000
_cell.length_b   1.000
_cell.length_c   1.000
_cell.angle_alpha   90.00
_cell.angle_beta   90.00
_cell.angle_gamma   90.00
#
_symmetry.space_group_name_H-M   'P 1'
#
loop_
_entity.id
_entity.type
_entity.pdbx_description
1 polymer ?
#
loop_
_entity_poly.entity_id
_entity_poly.type
_entity_poly.pdbx_seq_one_letter_code
_entity_poly.pdbx_strand_id
1 'polypeptide(L)'
;LWIHLISPVPKSIALPLTEGLTSDAVCTENRIQSIIPQELLSCRKAIHLALDRVKQEQVDTCWIDAGQVLEPEWAHCGDAGLAGGTIMECGYRARLRASASGVWRSVSRIGGQTGWYYGDFLWRLRGLMDRLLGGVGLRRGRRHPSEIGVGDALDFWRVIAADRQRKKLLLYAEMKLPGEAWLEFRLHNENGQDVLVQ
;
A
#
# COMPACT_ATOMS: atom_id res chain seq x y z
N LEU A 1 -12.27 -20.51 -6.98
CA LEU A 1 -11.86 -19.74 -8.17
C LEU A 1 -12.39 -18.30 -8.16
N TRP A 2 -13.69 -18.10 -7.88
CA TRP A 2 -14.34 -16.77 -7.90
C TRP A 2 -13.73 -15.78 -6.87
N ILE A 3 -13.43 -16.23 -5.66
CA ILE A 3 -12.88 -15.38 -4.60
C ILE A 3 -11.58 -14.69 -5.05
N HIS A 4 -10.69 -15.43 -5.72
CA HIS A 4 -9.45 -14.86 -6.25
C HIS A 4 -9.68 -13.87 -7.39
N LEU A 5 -10.78 -14.01 -8.13
CA LEU A 5 -11.11 -13.10 -9.23
C LEU A 5 -11.68 -11.77 -8.75
N ILE A 6 -12.47 -11.79 -7.67
CA ILE A 6 -13.19 -10.62 -7.14
C ILE A 6 -12.50 -9.96 -5.95
N SER A 7 -11.58 -10.66 -5.27
CA SER A 7 -10.86 -10.13 -4.10
C SER A 7 -9.36 -10.15 -4.35
N PRO A 8 -8.59 -9.28 -3.66
CA PRO A 8 -7.13 -9.27 -3.71
C PRO A 8 -6.51 -10.43 -2.91
N VAL A 9 -7.32 -11.32 -2.32
CA VAL A 9 -6.85 -12.43 -1.48
C VAL A 9 -6.16 -13.49 -2.35
N PRO A 10 -4.91 -13.87 -2.06
CA PRO A 10 -4.25 -14.97 -2.73
C PRO A 10 -5.02 -16.28 -2.58
N LYS A 11 -5.04 -17.11 -3.63
CA LYS A 11 -5.73 -18.40 -3.63
C LYS A 11 -5.28 -19.32 -2.47
N SER A 12 -4.00 -19.26 -2.12
CA SER A 12 -3.42 -20.03 -1.01
C SER A 12 -4.03 -19.70 0.36
N ILE A 13 -4.58 -18.50 0.52
CA ILE A 13 -5.27 -18.08 1.74
C ILE A 13 -6.78 -18.25 1.60
N ALA A 14 -7.33 -17.88 0.44
CA ALA A 14 -8.76 -17.92 0.20
C ALA A 14 -9.34 -19.34 0.26
N LEU A 15 -8.61 -20.33 -0.25
CA LEU A 15 -9.09 -21.71 -0.31
C LEU A 15 -9.26 -22.33 1.09
N PRO A 16 -8.25 -22.33 1.99
CA PRO A 16 -8.41 -22.84 3.34
C PRO A 16 -9.50 -22.12 4.14
N LEU A 17 -9.62 -20.78 3.98
CA LEU A 17 -10.69 -20.01 4.63
C LEU A 17 -12.08 -20.44 4.15
N THR A 18 -12.24 -20.69 2.85
CA THR A 18 -13.52 -21.13 2.29
C THR A 18 -13.84 -22.57 2.72
N GLU A 19 -12.86 -23.44 2.76
CA GLU A 19 -13.01 -24.81 3.27
C GLU A 19 -13.39 -24.80 4.76
N GLY A 20 -12.79 -23.92 5.56
CA GLY A 20 -13.14 -23.73 6.97
C GLY A 20 -14.61 -23.34 7.20
N LEU A 21 -15.27 -22.67 6.25
CA LEU A 21 -16.71 -22.34 6.36
C LEU A 21 -17.62 -23.57 6.25
N THR A 22 -17.13 -24.71 5.80
CA THR A 22 -17.91 -25.97 5.76
C THR A 22 -17.97 -26.69 7.10
N SER A 23 -17.17 -26.26 8.07
CA SER A 23 -17.08 -26.84 9.39
C SER A 23 -17.78 -25.97 10.43
N ASP A 24 -18.61 -26.57 11.28
CA ASP A 24 -19.20 -25.89 12.41
C ASP A 24 -18.14 -25.64 13.50
N ALA A 25 -17.62 -24.43 13.57
CA ALA A 25 -16.69 -24.00 14.60
C ALA A 25 -17.46 -23.42 15.79
N VAL A 26 -17.77 -24.25 16.76
CA VAL A 26 -18.47 -23.83 18.00
C VAL A 26 -17.49 -23.81 19.16
N CYS A 27 -17.44 -22.69 19.89
CA CYS A 27 -16.64 -22.60 21.10
C CYS A 27 -17.33 -23.42 22.22
N THR A 28 -16.66 -24.48 22.68
CA THR A 28 -17.14 -25.38 23.74
C THR A 28 -16.68 -24.96 25.14
N GLU A 29 -15.75 -24.02 25.24
CA GLU A 29 -15.19 -23.54 26.51
C GLU A 29 -15.28 -22.00 26.63
N ASN A 30 -15.57 -21.54 27.85
CA ASN A 30 -15.68 -20.11 28.19
C ASN A 30 -14.56 -19.62 29.12
N ARG A 31 -13.48 -20.37 29.29
CA ARG A 31 -12.39 -20.02 30.22
C ARG A 31 -11.75 -18.65 29.88
N ILE A 32 -11.74 -18.28 28.63
CA ILE A 32 -11.20 -16.98 28.20
C ILE A 32 -11.96 -15.80 28.80
N GLN A 33 -13.28 -15.94 29.03
CA GLN A 33 -14.09 -14.88 29.63
C GLN A 33 -13.75 -14.62 31.09
N SER A 34 -13.22 -15.61 31.81
CA SER A 34 -12.76 -15.44 33.20
C SER A 34 -11.41 -14.73 33.28
N ILE A 35 -10.60 -14.79 32.19
CA ILE A 35 -9.28 -14.16 32.10
C ILE A 35 -9.40 -12.75 31.50
N ILE A 36 -10.20 -12.63 30.45
CA ILE A 36 -10.44 -11.38 29.76
C ILE A 36 -11.97 -11.17 29.71
N PRO A 37 -12.56 -10.53 30.71
CA PRO A 37 -13.99 -10.26 30.71
C PRO A 37 -14.32 -9.21 29.63
N GLN A 38 -15.03 -9.64 28.60
CA GLN A 38 -15.50 -8.76 27.54
C GLN A 38 -16.90 -9.16 27.06
N GLU A 39 -17.68 -8.18 26.65
CA GLU A 39 -18.96 -8.42 26.00
C GLU A 39 -18.74 -8.95 24.59
N LEU A 40 -19.28 -10.13 24.28
CA LEU A 40 -19.18 -10.70 22.94
C LEU A 40 -20.15 -10.02 22.00
N LEU A 41 -19.64 -9.62 20.85
CA LEU A 41 -20.44 -9.00 19.80
C LEU A 41 -21.09 -10.08 18.91
N SER A 42 -22.34 -9.85 18.51
CA SER A 42 -22.92 -10.65 17.44
C SER A 42 -22.19 -10.38 16.12
N CYS A 43 -22.15 -11.38 15.23
CA CYS A 43 -21.51 -11.26 13.91
C CYS A 43 -22.03 -10.02 13.14
N ARG A 44 -23.36 -9.79 13.17
CA ARG A 44 -23.96 -8.61 12.52
C ARG A 44 -23.45 -7.30 13.12
N LYS A 45 -23.36 -7.18 14.45
CA LYS A 45 -22.85 -5.98 15.12
C LYS A 45 -21.38 -5.75 14.81
N ALA A 46 -20.56 -6.83 14.78
CA ALA A 46 -19.15 -6.75 14.42
C ALA A 46 -18.96 -6.25 12.97
N ILE A 47 -19.74 -6.76 12.03
CA ILE A 47 -19.71 -6.31 10.63
C ILE A 47 -20.11 -4.84 10.52
N HIS A 48 -21.18 -4.40 11.19
CA HIS A 48 -21.57 -2.99 11.19
C HIS A 48 -20.48 -2.07 11.73
N LEU A 49 -19.87 -2.43 12.87
CA LEU A 49 -18.77 -1.66 13.45
C LEU A 49 -17.56 -1.59 12.53
N ALA A 50 -17.22 -2.69 11.85
CA ALA A 50 -16.13 -2.71 10.88
C ALA A 50 -16.42 -1.79 9.68
N LEU A 51 -17.63 -1.84 9.12
CA LEU A 51 -18.04 -0.97 8.02
C LEU A 51 -18.09 0.51 8.43
N ASP A 52 -18.51 0.81 9.65
CA ASP A 52 -18.51 2.18 10.15
C ASP A 52 -17.09 2.72 10.31
N ARG A 53 -16.13 1.91 10.78
CA ARG A 53 -14.72 2.30 10.81
C ARG A 53 -14.14 2.56 9.43
N VAL A 54 -14.51 1.76 8.44
CA VAL A 54 -14.13 2.00 7.04
C VAL A 54 -14.69 3.32 6.53
N LYS A 55 -15.98 3.62 6.81
CA LYS A 55 -16.62 4.88 6.42
C LYS A 55 -16.02 6.10 7.10
N GLN A 56 -15.58 5.95 8.35
CA GLN A 56 -14.95 7.01 9.14
C GLN A 56 -13.45 7.14 8.85
N GLU A 57 -12.90 6.34 7.94
CA GLU A 57 -11.47 6.32 7.61
C GLU A 57 -10.57 6.03 8.83
N GLN A 58 -11.10 5.29 9.81
CA GLN A 58 -10.44 4.94 11.08
C GLN A 58 -9.93 3.50 11.11
N VAL A 59 -9.53 2.98 9.95
CA VAL A 59 -8.94 1.65 9.85
C VAL A 59 -7.44 1.74 10.10
N ASP A 60 -7.00 1.24 11.25
CA ASP A 60 -5.58 1.30 11.64
C ASP A 60 -4.73 0.30 10.85
N THR A 61 -5.29 -0.88 10.56
CA THR A 61 -4.60 -1.94 9.82
C THR A 61 -5.51 -2.56 8.78
N CYS A 62 -4.97 -2.85 7.62
CA CYS A 62 -5.66 -3.58 6.57
C CYS A 62 -4.82 -4.80 6.17
N TRP A 63 -5.45 -5.97 6.01
CA TRP A 63 -4.72 -7.15 5.58
C TRP A 63 -4.11 -7.01 4.17
N ILE A 64 -4.59 -6.05 3.36
CA ILE A 64 -4.00 -5.67 2.06
C ILE A 64 -2.55 -5.18 2.25
N ASP A 65 -2.27 -4.58 3.42
CA ASP A 65 -0.94 -4.09 3.79
C ASP A 65 -0.05 -5.21 4.34
N ALA A 66 -0.62 -6.41 4.58
CA ALA A 66 0.16 -7.56 5.02
C ALA A 66 1.20 -7.96 3.96
N GLY A 67 2.46 -7.99 4.36
CA GLY A 67 3.59 -8.31 3.52
C GLY A 67 4.89 -7.96 4.24
N GLN A 68 6.00 -8.47 3.72
CA GLN A 68 7.29 -8.04 4.20
C GLN A 68 7.65 -6.71 3.54
N VAL A 69 7.99 -5.71 4.36
CA VAL A 69 8.64 -4.49 3.89
C VAL A 69 10.11 -4.84 3.71
N LEU A 70 10.47 -5.25 2.50
CA LEU A 70 11.86 -5.47 2.16
C LEU A 70 12.46 -4.10 1.80
N GLU A 71 13.17 -3.50 2.75
CA GLU A 71 14.00 -2.36 2.42
C GLU A 71 15.18 -2.86 1.60
N PRO A 72 15.39 -2.32 0.39
CA PRO A 72 16.55 -2.71 -0.39
C PRO A 72 17.83 -2.29 0.35
N GLU A 73 18.84 -3.14 0.26
CA GLU A 73 20.12 -2.96 0.98
C GLU A 73 20.77 -1.59 0.71
N TRP A 74 20.62 -1.07 -0.50
CA TRP A 74 21.12 0.24 -0.90
C TRP A 74 20.34 1.43 -0.28
N ALA A 75 19.12 1.22 0.23
CA ALA A 75 18.39 2.28 0.92
C ALA A 75 19.13 2.75 2.18
N HIS A 76 19.97 1.89 2.77
CA HIS A 76 20.81 2.19 3.92
C HIS A 76 22.20 2.63 3.54
N CYS A 77 22.76 2.12 2.44
CA CYS A 77 24.17 2.32 2.06
C CYS A 77 24.39 3.39 0.99
N GLY A 78 23.35 3.87 0.33
CA GLY A 78 23.46 4.89 -0.72
C GLY A 78 24.06 4.40 -2.05
N ASP A 79 24.46 3.13 -2.14
CA ASP A 79 25.17 2.55 -3.28
C ASP A 79 24.30 1.54 -4.04
N ALA A 80 23.43 2.06 -4.92
CA ALA A 80 22.68 1.23 -5.85
C ALA A 80 23.57 0.43 -6.83
N GLY A 81 24.84 0.83 -7.00
CA GLY A 81 25.80 0.20 -7.92
C GLY A 81 26.29 -1.19 -7.53
N LEU A 82 26.09 -1.63 -6.29
CA LEU A 82 26.57 -2.91 -5.79
C LEU A 82 25.57 -4.08 -5.93
N ALA A 83 24.33 -3.80 -6.36
CA ALA A 83 23.27 -4.80 -6.44
C ALA A 83 23.40 -5.80 -7.63
N GLY A 84 24.49 -5.75 -8.39
CA GLY A 84 24.82 -6.78 -9.40
C GLY A 84 23.90 -6.83 -10.62
N GLY A 85 23.35 -5.68 -11.07
CA GLY A 85 22.48 -5.59 -12.26
C GLY A 85 22.68 -4.31 -13.04
N THR A 86 21.97 -4.15 -14.16
CA THR A 86 21.90 -2.88 -14.87
C THR A 86 20.90 -1.97 -14.19
N ILE A 87 21.38 -0.86 -13.63
CA ILE A 87 20.54 0.16 -13.01
C ILE A 87 20.14 1.17 -14.08
N MET A 88 18.84 1.40 -14.21
CA MET A 88 18.27 2.43 -15.07
C MET A 88 17.64 3.50 -14.19
N GLU A 89 18.20 4.68 -14.16
CA GLU A 89 17.65 5.84 -13.46
C GLU A 89 16.98 6.80 -14.43
N CYS A 90 15.83 7.31 -14.05
CA CYS A 90 15.14 8.39 -14.73
C CYS A 90 14.61 9.37 -13.69
N GLY A 91 15.13 10.59 -13.70
CA GLY A 91 14.77 11.61 -12.71
C GLY A 91 14.18 12.86 -13.35
N TYR A 92 13.20 13.43 -12.69
CA TYR A 92 12.60 14.71 -13.07
C TYR A 92 12.72 15.69 -11.91
N ARG A 93 13.03 16.96 -12.25
CA ARG A 93 13.08 18.06 -11.30
C ARG A 93 12.11 19.15 -11.71
N ALA A 94 11.30 19.61 -10.79
CA ALA A 94 10.36 20.67 -11.02
C ALA A 94 10.48 21.75 -9.92
N ARG A 95 10.70 22.99 -10.32
CA ARG A 95 10.62 24.15 -9.42
C ARG A 95 9.16 24.41 -9.07
N LEU A 96 8.88 24.52 -7.79
CA LEU A 96 7.52 24.66 -7.31
C LEU A 96 7.06 26.13 -7.38
N ARG A 97 5.84 26.32 -7.87
CA ARG A 97 5.12 27.61 -7.78
C ARG A 97 4.16 27.64 -6.60
N ALA A 98 3.97 26.51 -5.92
CA ALA A 98 3.13 26.35 -4.73
C ALA A 98 4.00 26.05 -3.51
N SER A 99 3.43 26.15 -2.31
CA SER A 99 4.15 25.81 -1.08
C SER A 99 4.53 24.32 -1.06
N ALA A 100 5.71 24.00 -0.52
CA ALA A 100 6.17 22.62 -0.37
C ALA A 100 5.18 21.75 0.43
N SER A 101 4.48 22.33 1.41
CA SER A 101 3.44 21.61 2.18
C SER A 101 2.20 21.29 1.33
N GLY A 102 1.82 22.18 0.42
CA GLY A 102 0.72 21.94 -0.53
C GLY A 102 1.05 20.81 -1.50
N VAL A 103 2.25 20.85 -2.07
CA VAL A 103 2.73 19.79 -2.98
C VAL A 103 2.90 18.46 -2.25
N TRP A 104 3.44 18.48 -1.02
CA TRP A 104 3.54 17.27 -0.20
C TRP A 104 2.19 16.62 0.06
N ARG A 105 1.15 17.44 0.32
CA ARG A 105 -0.22 16.93 0.47
C ARG A 105 -0.70 16.20 -0.79
N SER A 106 -0.36 16.69 -1.98
CA SER A 106 -0.67 16.02 -3.24
C SER A 106 0.12 14.72 -3.38
N VAL A 107 1.43 14.73 -3.13
CA VAL A 107 2.29 13.53 -3.15
C VAL A 107 1.77 12.49 -2.16
N SER A 108 1.38 12.90 -0.95
CA SER A 108 0.83 11.98 0.07
C SER A 108 -0.53 11.38 -0.29
N ARG A 109 -1.22 11.87 -1.32
CA ARG A 109 -2.55 11.42 -1.73
C ARG A 109 -2.55 10.61 -3.02
N ILE A 110 -1.39 10.31 -3.61
CA ILE A 110 -1.30 9.50 -4.84
C ILE A 110 -1.84 8.09 -4.62
N GLY A 111 -2.29 7.47 -5.71
CA GLY A 111 -2.84 6.12 -5.72
C GLY A 111 -4.30 6.02 -5.28
N GLY A 112 -4.86 4.82 -5.34
CA GLY A 112 -6.24 4.53 -5.02
C GLY A 112 -7.24 5.36 -5.84
N GLN A 113 -8.22 5.97 -5.19
CA GLN A 113 -9.24 6.78 -5.88
C GLN A 113 -8.69 8.10 -6.47
N THR A 114 -7.64 8.66 -5.89
CA THR A 114 -6.99 9.87 -6.42
C THR A 114 -6.24 9.59 -7.72
N GLY A 115 -5.79 8.35 -7.91
CA GLY A 115 -4.98 7.96 -9.07
C GLY A 115 -3.57 8.54 -9.03
N TRP A 116 -2.91 8.52 -10.18
CA TRP A 116 -1.50 8.91 -10.35
C TRP A 116 -1.36 10.26 -11.06
N TYR A 117 -2.41 11.09 -11.03
CA TYR A 117 -2.53 12.39 -11.66
C TYR A 117 -2.27 12.35 -13.19
N TYR A 118 -1.00 12.38 -13.60
CA TYR A 118 -0.63 12.32 -15.00
C TYR A 118 -0.47 10.87 -15.48
N GLY A 119 -1.09 10.57 -16.63
CA GLY A 119 -0.93 9.25 -17.27
C GLY A 119 -1.65 8.10 -16.53
N ASP A 120 -2.68 8.39 -15.74
CA ASP A 120 -3.43 7.38 -14.97
C ASP A 120 -3.91 6.21 -15.83
N PHE A 121 -4.25 6.46 -17.12
CA PHE A 121 -4.63 5.41 -18.06
C PHE A 121 -3.50 4.43 -18.35
N LEU A 122 -2.24 4.89 -18.38
CA LEU A 122 -1.06 4.03 -18.55
C LEU A 122 -0.86 3.14 -17.32
N TRP A 123 -1.06 3.69 -16.14
CA TRP A 123 -1.00 2.92 -14.89
C TRP A 123 -2.10 1.86 -14.83
N ARG A 124 -3.30 2.19 -15.30
CA ARG A 124 -4.42 1.23 -15.42
C ARG A 124 -4.11 0.12 -16.42
N LEU A 125 -3.57 0.48 -17.60
CA LEU A 125 -3.15 -0.51 -18.60
C LEU A 125 -2.07 -1.43 -18.03
N ARG A 126 -1.06 -0.86 -17.37
CA ARG A 126 0.01 -1.62 -16.72
C ARG A 126 -0.54 -2.53 -15.62
N GLY A 127 -1.44 -2.04 -14.79
CA GLY A 127 -2.10 -2.84 -13.75
C GLY A 127 -2.93 -3.99 -14.34
N LEU A 128 -3.56 -3.79 -15.50
CA LEU A 128 -4.25 -4.85 -16.23
C LEU A 128 -3.26 -5.92 -16.73
N MET A 129 -2.15 -5.51 -17.32
CA MET A 129 -1.10 -6.43 -17.79
C MET A 129 -0.51 -7.25 -16.63
N ASP A 130 -0.19 -6.59 -15.51
CA ASP A 130 0.30 -7.26 -14.30
C ASP A 130 -0.71 -8.29 -13.79
N ARG A 131 -1.98 -7.95 -13.80
CA ARG A 131 -3.07 -8.86 -13.42
C ARG A 131 -3.17 -10.08 -14.34
N LEU A 132 -2.99 -9.92 -15.64
CA LEU A 132 -2.99 -11.03 -16.59
C LEU A 132 -1.82 -12.00 -16.32
N LEU A 133 -0.69 -11.49 -15.85
CA LEU A 133 0.47 -12.26 -15.43
C LEU A 133 0.36 -12.82 -13.99
N GLY A 134 -0.79 -12.63 -13.34
CA GLY A 134 -1.05 -13.10 -11.97
C GLY A 134 -0.45 -12.22 -10.89
N GLY A 135 -0.12 -10.98 -11.19
CA GLY A 135 0.28 -9.95 -10.23
C GLY A 135 -0.89 -9.30 -9.51
N VAL A 136 -0.58 -8.34 -8.65
CA VAL A 136 -1.57 -7.64 -7.81
C VAL A 136 -2.43 -6.64 -8.59
N GLY A 137 -1.90 -6.06 -9.67
CA GLY A 137 -2.55 -5.00 -10.41
C GLY A 137 -2.89 -3.79 -9.53
N LEU A 138 -3.94 -3.06 -9.89
CA LEU A 138 -4.45 -1.90 -9.12
C LEU A 138 -5.53 -2.30 -8.08
N ARG A 139 -5.63 -3.58 -7.69
CA ARG A 139 -6.74 -4.05 -6.85
C ARG A 139 -6.62 -3.66 -5.38
N ARG A 140 -5.42 -3.35 -4.91
CA ARG A 140 -5.21 -3.02 -3.50
C ARG A 140 -5.77 -1.66 -3.13
N GLY A 141 -5.74 -0.71 -4.09
CA GLY A 141 -6.14 0.65 -3.81
C GLY A 141 -5.23 1.28 -2.74
N ARG A 142 -5.86 1.89 -1.75
CA ARG A 142 -5.21 2.64 -0.70
C ARG A 142 -6.00 2.51 0.60
N ARG A 143 -5.32 2.34 1.75
CA ARG A 143 -5.95 2.18 3.07
C ARG A 143 -6.64 3.46 3.54
N HIS A 144 -5.94 4.59 3.49
CA HIS A 144 -6.43 5.89 3.95
C HIS A 144 -6.26 6.95 2.85
N PRO A 145 -7.26 7.81 2.58
CA PRO A 145 -7.24 8.73 1.41
C PRO A 145 -6.18 9.83 1.50
N SER A 146 -5.74 10.22 2.68
CA SER A 146 -4.78 11.32 2.88
C SER A 146 -3.54 10.94 3.67
N GLU A 147 -3.59 9.89 4.49
CA GLU A 147 -2.45 9.44 5.28
C GLU A 147 -1.70 8.33 4.58
N ILE A 148 -0.38 8.34 4.78
CA ILE A 148 0.53 7.38 4.21
C ILE A 148 1.55 6.98 5.28
N GLY A 149 1.74 5.69 5.46
CA GLY A 149 2.68 5.12 6.40
C GLY A 149 3.58 4.07 5.75
N VAL A 150 4.70 3.78 6.39
CA VAL A 150 5.58 2.68 5.98
C VAL A 150 4.82 1.36 6.05
N GLY A 151 4.92 0.55 5.01
CA GLY A 151 4.19 -0.71 4.88
C GLY A 151 2.85 -0.60 4.16
N ASP A 152 2.28 0.61 3.99
CA ASP A 152 1.01 0.77 3.27
C ASP A 152 1.13 0.29 1.82
N ALA A 153 0.07 -0.36 1.32
CA ALA A 153 -0.06 -0.67 -0.09
C ALA A 153 -0.73 0.49 -0.83
N LEU A 154 -0.12 0.94 -1.92
CA LEU A 154 -0.66 1.93 -2.84
C LEU A 154 -0.78 1.29 -4.21
N ASP A 155 -1.94 0.76 -4.57
CA ASP A 155 -2.15 0.00 -5.79
C ASP A 155 -1.17 -1.20 -5.85
N PHE A 156 -0.18 -1.16 -6.74
CA PHE A 156 0.88 -2.18 -6.83
C PHE A 156 2.21 -1.75 -6.20
N TRP A 157 2.22 -0.60 -5.52
CA TRP A 157 3.39 -0.11 -4.81
C TRP A 157 3.31 -0.41 -3.32
N ARG A 158 4.45 -0.62 -2.70
CA ARG A 158 4.62 -0.69 -1.24
C ARG A 158 5.37 0.53 -0.77
N VAL A 159 4.88 1.18 0.27
CA VAL A 159 5.56 2.31 0.90
C VAL A 159 6.73 1.78 1.73
N ILE A 160 7.94 2.12 1.32
CA ILE A 160 9.18 1.75 2.02
C ILE A 160 9.59 2.84 3.01
N ALA A 161 9.47 4.09 2.62
CA ALA A 161 9.72 5.22 3.50
C ALA A 161 8.71 6.34 3.26
N ALA A 162 8.22 6.93 4.34
CA ALA A 162 7.32 8.07 4.32
C ALA A 162 7.73 9.06 5.43
N ASP A 163 8.63 9.97 5.10
CA ASP A 163 9.11 10.99 6.03
C ASP A 163 8.39 12.33 5.77
N ARG A 164 7.46 12.66 6.65
CA ARG A 164 6.67 13.90 6.55
C ARG A 164 7.52 15.16 6.84
N GLN A 165 8.55 15.05 7.68
CA GLN A 165 9.41 16.18 8.01
C GLN A 165 10.36 16.50 6.87
N ARG A 166 11.02 15.49 6.33
CA ARG A 166 11.92 15.59 5.18
C ARG A 166 11.18 15.63 3.84
N LYS A 167 9.86 15.43 3.86
CA LYS A 167 9.00 15.35 2.66
C LYS A 167 9.57 14.38 1.62
N LYS A 168 9.90 13.17 2.11
CA LYS A 168 10.42 12.07 1.29
C LYS A 168 9.43 10.92 1.31
N LEU A 169 9.09 10.41 0.12
CA LEU A 169 8.29 9.21 -0.09
C LEU A 169 9.06 8.27 -0.99
N LEU A 170 9.28 7.05 -0.54
CA LEU A 170 9.92 5.98 -1.32
C LEU A 170 8.95 4.81 -1.45
N LEU A 171 8.72 4.38 -2.68
CA LEU A 171 7.82 3.30 -3.05
C LEU A 171 8.60 2.19 -3.75
N TYR A 172 8.26 0.94 -3.44
CA TYR A 172 8.74 -0.26 -4.10
C TYR A 172 7.63 -0.93 -4.90
N ALA A 173 7.91 -1.34 -6.10
CA ALA A 173 6.94 -1.99 -6.98
C ALA A 173 6.81 -3.49 -6.65
N GLU A 174 5.62 -3.93 -6.26
CA GLU A 174 5.28 -5.35 -6.03
C GLU A 174 4.63 -5.99 -7.26
N MET A 175 4.95 -5.51 -8.45
CA MET A 175 4.48 -6.06 -9.73
C MET A 175 5.29 -7.29 -10.12
N LYS A 176 4.67 -8.20 -10.86
CA LYS A 176 5.37 -9.33 -11.51
C LYS A 176 6.06 -8.88 -12.81
N LEU A 177 7.11 -8.14 -12.66
CA LEU A 177 7.96 -7.70 -13.76
C LEU A 177 9.37 -8.26 -13.61
N PRO A 178 10.10 -8.44 -14.71
CA PRO A 178 11.53 -8.72 -14.61
C PRO A 178 12.24 -7.48 -14.06
N GLY A 179 12.97 -7.69 -12.95
CA GLY A 179 13.66 -6.62 -12.23
C GLY A 179 12.86 -5.99 -11.11
N GLU A 180 13.48 -5.07 -10.41
CA GLU A 180 12.92 -4.33 -9.30
C GLU A 180 12.76 -2.87 -9.72
N ALA A 181 11.74 -2.18 -9.18
CA ALA A 181 11.50 -0.79 -9.48
C ALA A 181 11.15 0.00 -8.22
N TRP A 182 11.72 1.17 -8.12
CA TRP A 182 11.47 2.11 -7.04
C TRP A 182 11.01 3.45 -7.62
N LEU A 183 10.19 4.15 -6.85
CA LEU A 183 9.74 5.49 -7.18
C LEU A 183 9.93 6.36 -5.94
N GLU A 184 10.79 7.37 -6.06
CA GLU A 184 11.04 8.33 -4.98
C GLU A 184 10.45 9.69 -5.32
N PHE A 185 9.82 10.31 -4.32
CA PHE A 185 9.46 11.73 -4.35
C PHE A 185 10.18 12.42 -3.20
N ARG A 186 10.90 13.48 -3.51
CA ARG A 186 11.60 14.30 -2.53
C ARG A 186 11.35 15.78 -2.78
N LEU A 187 10.94 16.48 -1.73
CA LEU A 187 10.85 17.93 -1.76
C LEU A 187 11.95 18.52 -0.89
N HIS A 188 12.69 19.45 -1.44
CA HIS A 188 13.72 20.19 -0.70
C HIS A 188 13.82 21.62 -1.19
N ASN A 189 14.50 22.48 -0.40
CA ASN A 189 14.72 23.85 -0.76
C ASN A 189 16.11 24.02 -1.39
N GLU A 190 16.17 24.63 -2.56
CA GLU A 190 17.40 24.98 -3.24
C GLU A 190 17.44 26.50 -3.45
N ASN A 191 18.40 27.15 -2.81
CA ASN A 191 18.62 28.61 -2.96
C ASN A 191 17.35 29.45 -2.74
N GLY A 192 16.54 29.06 -1.76
CA GLY A 192 15.29 29.79 -1.44
C GLY A 192 14.07 29.38 -2.28
N GLN A 193 14.23 28.42 -3.20
CA GLN A 193 13.12 27.91 -4.00
C GLN A 193 12.88 26.43 -3.70
N ASP A 194 11.62 26.07 -3.50
CA ASP A 194 11.22 24.67 -3.29
C ASP A 194 11.26 23.91 -4.62
N VAL A 195 11.82 22.72 -4.57
CA VAL A 195 11.99 21.81 -5.73
C VAL A 195 11.41 20.46 -5.39
N LEU A 196 10.63 19.89 -6.31
CA LEU A 196 10.24 18.49 -6.29
C LEU A 196 11.21 17.70 -7.18
N VAL A 197 11.77 16.65 -6.65
CA VAL A 197 12.53 15.62 -7.38
C VAL A 197 11.74 14.32 -7.33
N GLN A 198 11.63 13.70 -8.49
CA GLN A 198 11.01 12.39 -8.66
C GLN A 198 12.02 11.46 -9.28
#